data_d7605a4d3fa0eb48508d831eaf2975ac
#
_entry.id   d7605a4d3fa0eb48508d831eaf2975ac
#
_cell.length_a   1.000
_cell.length_b   1.000
_cell.length_c   1.000
_cell.angle_alpha   90.00
_cell.angle_beta   90.00
_cell.angle_gamma   90.00
#
_symmetry.space_group_name_H-M   'P 1'
#
loop_
_entity.id
_entity.type
_entity.pdbx_description
1 polymer ?
#
loop_
_entity_poly.entity_id
_entity_poly.type
_entity_poly.pdbx_seq_one_letter_code
_entity_poly.pdbx_strand_id
1 'polypeptide(L)'
;ISTLHAQEPDSLKAVSLSEVVVTESYQHLKNKNSTWRMEVVGKEFLREHFTGNLIQTLGTLPGVHSMDIGSGFSKPMIRGMGFNRISVVENGIKQEGQQWGADHGLELDAFNAGQVSIRKGPASLLYGSDAMGGAIELVPLPLPAGNRLFGEASLLGKSVNGTLGGSLMLGVKKDAWYTWAR
;
A
#
# COMPACT_ATOMS: atom_id res chain seq x y z
N ILE A 1 71.11 28.52 10.57
CA ILE A 1 70.48 27.89 9.43
C ILE A 1 69.23 27.18 10.00
N SER A 2 68.10 27.84 9.75
CA SER A 2 66.77 27.34 10.22
C SER A 2 66.16 26.54 9.12
N THR A 3 65.97 25.26 9.33
CA THR A 3 65.28 24.37 8.40
C THR A 3 63.76 24.53 8.54
N LEU A 4 63.09 25.08 7.51
CA LEU A 4 61.64 25.07 7.38
C LEU A 4 61.21 23.63 7.09
N HIS A 5 60.37 23.05 8.01
CA HIS A 5 59.62 21.86 7.71
C HIS A 5 58.33 22.24 6.99
N ALA A 6 58.19 21.81 5.75
CA ALA A 6 56.94 21.92 5.03
C ALA A 6 55.95 20.92 5.64
N GLN A 7 54.76 21.40 6.03
CA GLN A 7 53.64 20.52 6.43
C GLN A 7 53.21 19.65 5.24
N GLU A 8 53.18 18.36 5.46
CA GLU A 8 52.58 17.44 4.48
C GLU A 8 51.10 17.81 4.26
N PRO A 9 50.65 17.79 3.01
CA PRO A 9 49.21 18.05 2.76
C PRO A 9 48.37 16.93 3.36
N ASP A 10 47.51 17.34 4.28
CA ASP A 10 46.51 16.47 4.87
C ASP A 10 45.65 15.92 3.72
N SER A 11 45.87 14.65 3.39
CA SER A 11 45.12 13.96 2.35
C SER A 11 43.70 13.75 2.82
N LEU A 12 42.79 14.66 2.46
CA LEU A 12 41.38 14.50 2.65
C LEU A 12 40.94 13.18 2.03
N LYS A 13 40.64 12.21 2.88
CA LYS A 13 40.09 10.92 2.49
C LYS A 13 38.77 11.17 1.79
N ALA A 14 38.77 11.11 0.46
CA ALA A 14 37.56 11.23 -0.31
C ALA A 14 36.60 10.07 0.08
N VAL A 15 35.55 10.41 0.83
CA VAL A 15 34.45 9.49 1.09
C VAL A 15 33.59 9.48 -0.16
N SER A 16 33.63 8.39 -0.91
CA SER A 16 32.72 8.18 -2.03
C SER A 16 31.32 8.00 -1.43
N LEU A 17 30.47 9.00 -1.58
CA LEU A 17 29.07 8.88 -1.30
C LEU A 17 28.47 7.94 -2.36
N SER A 18 27.88 6.82 -1.92
CA SER A 18 27.11 5.97 -2.81
C SER A 18 25.93 6.78 -3.37
N GLU A 19 25.77 6.73 -4.68
CA GLU A 19 24.66 7.37 -5.37
C GLU A 19 23.34 6.84 -4.80
N VAL A 20 22.55 7.70 -4.18
CA VAL A 20 21.18 7.38 -3.78
C VAL A 20 20.30 7.53 -5.01
N VAL A 21 20.07 6.45 -5.72
CA VAL A 21 19.11 6.43 -6.82
C VAL A 21 17.71 6.46 -6.22
N VAL A 22 17.10 7.61 -6.19
CA VAL A 22 15.68 7.75 -5.84
C VAL A 22 14.86 7.31 -7.05
N THR A 23 14.48 6.04 -7.06
CA THR A 23 13.55 5.52 -8.07
C THR A 23 12.13 5.92 -7.67
N GLU A 24 11.71 7.08 -8.11
CA GLU A 24 10.32 7.51 -7.96
C GLU A 24 9.42 6.63 -8.84
N SER A 25 8.47 5.91 -8.26
CA SER A 25 7.57 5.09 -9.05
C SER A 25 6.70 5.97 -9.96
N TYR A 26 6.38 5.49 -11.16
CA TYR A 26 5.51 6.19 -12.12
C TYR A 26 4.17 6.65 -11.48
N GLN A 27 3.67 5.89 -10.54
CA GLN A 27 2.46 6.23 -9.79
C GLN A 27 2.64 7.45 -8.88
N HIS A 28 3.81 7.58 -8.26
CA HIS A 28 4.12 8.74 -7.42
C HIS A 28 4.23 10.03 -8.27
N LEU A 29 4.86 9.95 -9.42
CA LEU A 29 4.93 11.05 -10.39
C LEU A 29 3.55 11.43 -10.91
N LYS A 30 2.69 10.46 -11.22
CA LYS A 30 1.31 10.70 -11.64
C LYS A 30 0.50 11.39 -10.55
N ASN A 31 0.73 11.04 -9.29
CA ASN A 31 0.07 11.67 -8.15
C ASN A 31 0.51 13.11 -7.93
N LYS A 32 1.81 13.38 -8.05
CA LYS A 32 2.41 14.69 -7.85
C LYS A 32 1.94 15.71 -8.90
N ASN A 33 1.71 15.25 -10.14
CA ASN A 33 1.25 16.07 -11.26
C ASN A 33 -0.27 16.08 -11.44
N SER A 34 -1.00 15.33 -10.62
CA SER A 34 -2.45 15.24 -10.69
C SER A 34 -3.09 16.40 -9.94
N THR A 35 -3.95 17.15 -10.62
CA THR A 35 -4.81 18.18 -10.03
C THR A 35 -5.80 17.60 -8.98
N TRP A 36 -5.93 16.29 -8.96
CA TRP A 36 -6.89 15.56 -8.13
C TRP A 36 -6.21 15.05 -6.85
N ARG A 37 -6.83 15.34 -5.72
CA ARG A 37 -6.33 14.89 -4.43
C ARG A 37 -6.47 13.36 -4.31
N MET A 38 -5.34 12.67 -4.40
CA MET A 38 -5.24 11.23 -4.17
C MET A 38 -4.36 10.98 -2.95
N GLU A 39 -4.84 10.17 -2.06
CA GLU A 39 -4.08 9.69 -0.91
C GLU A 39 -3.55 8.29 -1.21
N VAL A 40 -2.26 8.11 -1.04
CA VAL A 40 -1.59 6.85 -1.35
C VAL A 40 -0.90 6.36 -0.10
N VAL A 41 -1.20 5.16 0.31
CA VAL A 41 -0.56 4.47 1.43
C VAL A 41 0.20 3.25 0.94
N GLY A 42 1.46 3.15 1.33
CA GLY A 42 2.32 2.05 1.00
C GLY A 42 2.22 0.90 2.00
N LYS A 43 2.94 -0.17 1.70
CA LYS A 43 2.96 -1.38 2.50
C LYS A 43 3.42 -1.15 3.94
N GLU A 44 4.41 -0.28 4.15
CA GLU A 44 4.93 0.05 5.48
C GLU A 44 3.83 0.62 6.36
N PHE A 45 3.09 1.61 5.86
CA PHE A 45 1.95 2.19 6.57
C PHE A 45 0.91 1.13 6.91
N LEU A 46 0.57 0.26 5.94
CA LEU A 46 -0.43 -0.79 6.15
C LEU A 46 0.00 -1.78 7.24
N ARG A 47 1.28 -2.06 7.36
CA ARG A 47 1.83 -2.95 8.42
C ARG A 47 1.87 -2.29 9.79
N GLU A 48 2.34 -1.05 9.86
CA GLU A 48 2.48 -0.30 11.12
C GLU A 48 1.13 0.01 11.76
N HIS A 49 0.12 0.31 10.94
CA HIS A 49 -1.22 0.71 11.39
C HIS A 49 -2.26 -0.41 11.30
N PHE A 50 -1.81 -1.66 11.17
CA PHE A 50 -2.73 -2.78 11.01
C PHE A 50 -3.64 -2.98 12.23
N THR A 51 -4.93 -2.73 12.07
CA THR A 51 -5.93 -2.78 13.16
C THR A 51 -6.80 -4.03 13.13
N GLY A 52 -6.69 -4.84 12.08
CA GLY A 52 -7.47 -6.07 12.01
C GLY A 52 -7.84 -6.55 10.64
N ASN A 53 -8.27 -5.64 9.81
CA ASN A 53 -8.44 -5.87 8.39
C ASN A 53 -8.03 -4.61 7.62
N LEU A 54 -7.94 -4.73 6.31
CA LEU A 54 -7.48 -3.62 5.46
C LEU A 54 -8.35 -2.37 5.63
N ILE A 55 -9.66 -2.52 5.64
CA ILE A 55 -10.60 -1.38 5.71
C ILE A 55 -10.52 -0.67 7.06
N GLN A 56 -10.39 -1.39 8.16
CA GLN A 56 -10.14 -0.80 9.48
C GLN A 56 -8.83 -0.02 9.50
N THR A 57 -7.78 -0.56 8.89
CA THR A 57 -6.49 0.12 8.77
C THR A 57 -6.62 1.43 7.98
N LEU A 58 -7.33 1.41 6.86
CA LEU A 58 -7.61 2.62 6.08
C LEU A 58 -8.51 3.62 6.82
N GLY A 59 -9.32 3.16 7.75
CA GLY A 59 -10.17 4.00 8.60
C GLY A 59 -9.40 4.96 9.53
N THR A 60 -8.08 4.76 9.68
CA THR A 60 -7.19 5.70 10.39
C THR A 60 -6.87 6.95 9.57
N LEU A 61 -7.17 6.93 8.26
CA LEU A 61 -6.90 8.04 7.35
C LEU A 61 -8.02 9.10 7.42
N PRO A 62 -7.68 10.39 7.29
CA PRO A 62 -8.66 11.46 7.34
C PRO A 62 -9.79 11.30 6.32
N GLY A 63 -11.04 11.33 6.78
CA GLY A 63 -12.24 11.23 5.94
C GLY A 63 -12.51 9.85 5.35
N VAL A 64 -11.82 8.84 5.83
CA VAL A 64 -12.13 7.42 5.61
C VAL A 64 -12.60 6.83 6.93
N HIS A 65 -13.64 6.04 6.90
CA HIS A 65 -14.16 5.33 8.07
C HIS A 65 -14.41 3.88 7.71
N SER A 66 -14.35 3.00 8.68
CA SER A 66 -14.79 1.63 8.54
C SER A 66 -16.16 1.44 9.17
N MET A 67 -17.03 0.75 8.47
CA MET A 67 -18.25 0.20 9.05
C MET A 67 -17.96 -1.28 9.36
N ASP A 68 -17.76 -1.56 10.64
CA ASP A 68 -17.31 -2.87 11.06
C ASP A 68 -18.48 -3.82 11.26
N ILE A 69 -18.36 -5.01 10.70
CA ILE A 69 -19.32 -6.10 10.79
C ILE A 69 -18.61 -7.22 11.57
N GLY A 70 -18.63 -7.10 12.88
CA GLY A 70 -17.84 -7.99 13.74
C GLY A 70 -16.33 -7.72 13.69
N SER A 71 -15.54 -8.72 14.05
CA SER A 71 -14.09 -8.55 14.26
C SER A 71 -13.22 -8.72 13.00
N GLY A 72 -13.78 -9.19 11.90
CA GLY A 72 -13.01 -9.58 10.72
C GLY A 72 -13.38 -8.87 9.44
N PHE A 73 -14.59 -8.34 9.34
CA PHE A 73 -15.11 -7.77 8.11
C PHE A 73 -15.55 -6.33 8.29
N SER A 74 -15.25 -5.50 7.31
CA SER A 74 -15.61 -4.10 7.33
C SER A 74 -15.94 -3.60 5.94
N LYS A 75 -16.76 -2.55 5.87
CA LYS A 75 -17.01 -1.81 4.63
C LYS A 75 -16.40 -0.42 4.72
N PRO A 76 -15.79 0.08 3.65
CA PRO A 76 -15.27 1.42 3.64
C PRO A 76 -16.40 2.45 3.51
N MET A 77 -16.21 3.56 4.22
CA MET A 77 -17.00 4.77 4.08
C MET A 77 -16.06 5.95 3.82
N ILE A 78 -16.34 6.73 2.80
CA ILE A 78 -15.59 7.94 2.48
C ILE A 78 -16.52 9.13 2.62
N ARG A 79 -16.20 10.07 3.51
CA ARG A 79 -17.00 11.27 3.76
C ARG A 79 -18.47 10.97 4.05
N GLY A 80 -18.75 9.90 4.80
CA GLY A 80 -20.10 9.47 5.15
C GLY A 80 -20.85 8.69 4.07
N MET A 81 -20.26 8.49 2.90
CA MET A 81 -20.83 7.67 1.82
C MET A 81 -20.22 6.27 1.85
N GLY A 82 -21.04 5.26 1.67
CA GLY A 82 -20.65 3.85 1.67
C GLY A 82 -21.43 3.05 0.64
N PHE A 83 -21.32 1.73 0.69
CA PHE A 83 -22.00 0.74 -0.15
C PHE A 83 -21.77 1.02 -1.65
N ASN A 84 -22.84 1.07 -2.44
CA ASN A 84 -22.83 1.31 -3.88
C ASN A 84 -22.39 2.73 -4.30
N ARG A 85 -21.90 3.55 -3.35
CA ARG A 85 -21.35 4.89 -3.64
C ARG A 85 -19.84 4.95 -3.56
N ILE A 86 -19.20 3.82 -3.24
CA ILE A 86 -17.74 3.69 -3.22
C ILE A 86 -17.36 2.53 -4.13
N SER A 87 -16.47 2.80 -5.07
CA SER A 87 -15.88 1.75 -5.90
C SER A 87 -14.61 1.21 -5.24
N VAL A 88 -14.53 -0.09 -5.10
CA VAL A 88 -13.31 -0.78 -4.67
C VAL A 88 -12.78 -1.58 -5.85
N VAL A 89 -11.52 -1.38 -6.15
CA VAL A 89 -10.85 -2.01 -7.30
C VAL A 89 -9.60 -2.72 -6.81
N GLU A 90 -9.47 -3.96 -7.16
CA GLU A 90 -8.29 -4.77 -6.87
C GLU A 90 -7.68 -5.25 -8.19
N ASN A 91 -6.40 -4.95 -8.41
CA ASN A 91 -5.69 -5.31 -9.64
C ASN A 91 -6.41 -4.86 -10.93
N GLY A 92 -7.08 -3.72 -10.90
CA GLY A 92 -7.86 -3.20 -12.03
C GLY A 92 -9.27 -3.79 -12.19
N ILE A 93 -9.66 -4.72 -11.32
CA ILE A 93 -10.98 -5.37 -11.33
C ILE A 93 -11.84 -4.81 -10.19
N LYS A 94 -13.03 -4.31 -10.54
CA LYS A 94 -13.98 -3.80 -9.57
C LYS A 94 -14.54 -4.94 -8.71
N GLN A 95 -14.56 -4.72 -7.40
CA GLN A 95 -15.12 -5.64 -6.40
C GLN A 95 -16.60 -5.32 -6.17
N GLU A 96 -17.48 -6.17 -6.66
CA GLU A 96 -18.93 -5.96 -6.58
C GLU A 96 -19.50 -6.19 -5.18
N GLY A 97 -18.81 -6.89 -4.30
CA GLY A 97 -19.24 -7.15 -2.92
C GLY A 97 -19.52 -5.91 -2.09
N GLN A 98 -19.02 -4.75 -2.51
CA GLN A 98 -19.29 -3.47 -1.86
C GLN A 98 -20.76 -3.04 -1.94
N GLN A 99 -21.49 -3.45 -2.98
CA GLN A 99 -22.89 -3.09 -3.20
C GLN A 99 -23.86 -3.86 -2.30
N TRP A 100 -23.43 -4.97 -1.74
CA TRP A 100 -24.28 -5.83 -0.94
C TRP A 100 -24.63 -5.17 0.41
N GLY A 101 -25.63 -5.70 1.06
CA GLY A 101 -26.16 -5.18 2.33
C GLY A 101 -25.12 -5.06 3.45
N ALA A 102 -25.54 -4.49 4.56
CA ALA A 102 -24.65 -4.24 5.70
C ALA A 102 -24.12 -5.52 6.37
N ASP A 103 -24.77 -6.64 6.13
CA ASP A 103 -24.45 -7.97 6.64
C ASP A 103 -23.30 -8.68 5.91
N HIS A 104 -22.89 -8.14 4.76
CA HIS A 104 -21.77 -8.67 3.97
C HIS A 104 -20.57 -7.72 4.03
N GLY A 105 -19.47 -8.17 4.60
CA GLY A 105 -18.20 -7.44 4.60
C GLY A 105 -17.51 -7.50 3.25
N LEU A 106 -16.55 -6.63 3.06
CA LEU A 106 -15.67 -6.64 1.89
C LEU A 106 -14.46 -7.53 2.20
N GLU A 107 -14.31 -8.59 1.41
CA GLU A 107 -13.20 -9.54 1.52
C GLU A 107 -12.00 -9.02 0.72
N LEU A 108 -11.08 -8.35 1.40
CA LEU A 108 -9.82 -7.87 0.81
C LEU A 108 -8.65 -8.43 1.60
N ASP A 109 -7.71 -9.03 0.89
CA ASP A 109 -6.48 -9.52 1.50
C ASP A 109 -5.51 -8.37 1.78
N ALA A 110 -5.41 -7.98 3.04
CA ALA A 110 -4.48 -6.94 3.48
C ALA A 110 -3.00 -7.29 3.21
N PHE A 111 -2.67 -8.57 3.19
CA PHE A 111 -1.29 -9.03 2.97
C PHE A 111 -0.89 -8.97 1.48
N ASN A 112 -1.86 -8.95 0.57
CA ASN A 112 -1.61 -8.85 -0.87
C ASN A 112 -1.48 -7.40 -1.36
N ALA A 113 -1.91 -6.44 -0.56
CA ALA A 113 -1.83 -5.03 -0.90
C ALA A 113 -0.37 -4.53 -0.82
N GLY A 114 0.20 -4.17 -1.95
CA GLY A 114 1.48 -3.46 -1.99
C GLY A 114 1.32 -1.97 -1.75
N GLN A 115 0.23 -1.43 -2.25
CA GLN A 115 -0.13 -0.02 -2.13
C GLN A 115 -1.64 0.11 -2.24
N VAL A 116 -2.20 1.06 -1.51
CA VAL A 116 -3.62 1.44 -1.62
C VAL A 116 -3.72 2.90 -1.99
N SER A 117 -4.48 3.19 -3.04
CA SER A 117 -4.78 4.54 -3.50
C SER A 117 -6.22 4.88 -3.18
N ILE A 118 -6.45 6.00 -2.51
CA ILE A 118 -7.79 6.46 -2.15
C ILE A 118 -8.06 7.77 -2.88
N ARG A 119 -9.09 7.78 -3.70
CA ARG A 119 -9.54 8.95 -4.43
C ARG A 119 -10.85 9.46 -3.85
N LYS A 120 -10.84 10.71 -3.42
CA LYS A 120 -11.98 11.36 -2.75
C LYS A 120 -12.54 12.45 -3.67
N GLY A 121 -13.81 12.36 -4.00
CA GLY A 121 -14.49 13.38 -4.81
C GLY A 121 -14.47 13.09 -6.33
N PRO A 122 -14.57 14.09 -7.21
CA PRO A 122 -14.87 13.89 -8.65
C PRO A 122 -13.91 12.98 -9.40
N ALA A 123 -12.66 12.88 -8.97
CA ALA A 123 -11.66 11.98 -9.56
C ALA A 123 -12.04 10.50 -9.49
N SER A 124 -12.92 10.14 -8.58
CA SER A 124 -13.39 8.76 -8.42
C SER A 124 -14.33 8.34 -9.56
N LEU A 125 -14.93 9.27 -10.30
CA LEU A 125 -15.79 8.96 -11.45
C LEU A 125 -15.07 8.17 -12.55
N LEU A 126 -13.74 8.19 -12.58
CA LEU A 126 -12.95 7.34 -13.47
C LEU A 126 -13.14 5.84 -13.17
N TYR A 127 -13.68 5.50 -12.00
CA TYR A 127 -13.95 4.13 -11.53
C TYR A 127 -15.43 3.73 -11.71
N GLY A 128 -16.20 4.53 -12.44
CA GLY A 128 -17.61 4.27 -12.74
C GLY A 128 -18.60 5.08 -11.92
N SER A 129 -19.88 4.92 -12.24
CA SER A 129 -21.00 5.64 -11.60
C SER A 129 -21.11 5.41 -10.10
N ASP A 130 -20.68 4.25 -9.64
CA ASP A 130 -20.77 3.86 -8.23
C ASP A 130 -19.70 4.51 -7.35
N ALA A 131 -18.78 5.24 -7.97
CA ALA A 131 -17.70 5.90 -7.25
C ALA A 131 -18.02 7.34 -6.82
N MET A 132 -19.28 7.67 -6.58
CA MET A 132 -19.72 9.03 -6.22
C MET A 132 -19.06 9.52 -4.91
N GLY A 133 -18.92 8.66 -3.93
CA GLY A 133 -18.27 8.95 -2.64
C GLY A 133 -16.75 8.90 -2.70
N GLY A 134 -16.23 8.08 -3.56
CA GLY A 134 -14.80 7.85 -3.69
C GLY A 134 -14.48 6.51 -4.34
N ALA A 135 -13.20 6.29 -4.56
CA ALA A 135 -12.68 5.00 -5.02
C ALA A 135 -11.46 4.59 -4.21
N ILE A 136 -11.37 3.30 -3.92
CA ILE A 136 -10.23 2.65 -3.27
C ILE A 136 -9.66 1.67 -4.27
N GLU A 137 -8.40 1.83 -4.62
CA GLU A 137 -7.69 0.97 -5.56
C GLU A 137 -6.54 0.28 -4.86
N LEU A 138 -6.56 -1.05 -4.86
CA LEU A 138 -5.49 -1.89 -4.37
C LEU A 138 -4.57 -2.25 -5.53
N VAL A 139 -3.29 -1.96 -5.33
CA VAL A 139 -2.24 -2.31 -6.27
C VAL A 139 -1.39 -3.41 -5.66
N PRO A 140 -1.11 -4.49 -6.39
CA PRO A 140 -0.31 -5.59 -5.86
C PRO A 140 1.12 -5.15 -5.58
N LEU A 141 1.84 -5.99 -4.85
CA LEU A 141 3.26 -5.80 -4.63
C LEU A 141 4.00 -5.78 -5.97
N PRO A 142 4.93 -4.83 -6.16
CA PRO A 142 5.76 -4.81 -7.36
C PRO A 142 6.62 -6.08 -7.42
N LEU A 143 6.77 -6.62 -8.61
CA LEU A 143 7.68 -7.74 -8.84
C LEU A 143 9.12 -7.33 -8.55
N PRO A 144 9.92 -8.21 -7.93
CA PRO A 144 11.32 -7.92 -7.66
C PRO A 144 12.10 -7.67 -8.96
N ALA A 145 13.07 -6.78 -8.89
CA ALA A 145 14.02 -6.58 -9.97
C ALA A 145 14.98 -7.78 -10.08
N GLY A 146 15.26 -8.20 -11.32
CA GLY A 146 16.19 -9.30 -11.61
C GLY A 146 15.66 -10.70 -11.25
N ASN A 147 16.49 -11.70 -11.56
CA ASN A 147 16.20 -13.10 -11.31
C ASN A 147 16.49 -13.43 -9.85
N ARG A 148 15.49 -13.83 -9.11
CA ARG A 148 15.66 -14.21 -7.70
C ARG A 148 14.48 -14.99 -7.11
N LEU A 149 14.79 -15.73 -6.08
CA LEU A 149 13.80 -16.23 -5.14
C LEU A 149 13.40 -15.06 -4.21
N PHE A 150 12.12 -14.92 -3.95
CA PHE A 150 11.59 -13.93 -3.03
C PHE A 150 10.47 -14.54 -2.19
N GLY A 151 10.25 -13.99 -1.02
CA GLY A 151 9.19 -14.46 -0.14
C GLY A 151 8.95 -13.50 1.01
N GLU A 152 7.83 -13.71 1.67
CA GLU A 152 7.39 -12.94 2.81
C GLU A 152 6.63 -13.84 3.76
N ALA A 153 6.92 -13.70 5.04
CA ALA A 153 6.16 -14.32 6.11
C ALA A 153 5.62 -13.24 7.04
N SER A 154 4.36 -13.32 7.40
CA SER A 154 3.71 -12.40 8.33
C SER A 154 2.95 -13.18 9.38
N LEU A 155 3.06 -12.77 10.64
CA LEU A 155 2.29 -13.32 11.76
C LEU A 155 1.49 -12.19 12.40
N LEU A 156 0.26 -12.48 12.73
CA LEU A 156 -0.66 -11.57 13.38
C LEU A 156 -1.22 -12.20 14.64
N GLY A 157 -1.14 -11.50 15.75
CA GLY A 157 -1.79 -11.86 17.00
C GLY A 157 -2.61 -10.71 17.54
N LYS A 158 -3.84 -10.96 17.95
CA LYS A 158 -4.71 -9.99 18.60
C LYS A 158 -5.19 -10.53 19.94
N SER A 159 -4.86 -9.83 21.02
CA SER A 159 -5.25 -10.23 22.38
C SER A 159 -6.73 -10.00 22.66
N VAL A 160 -7.36 -9.00 22.04
CA VAL A 160 -8.74 -8.59 22.30
C VAL A 160 -9.77 -9.71 22.00
N ASN A 161 -9.52 -10.48 20.95
CA ASN A 161 -10.42 -11.57 20.53
C ASN A 161 -9.72 -12.92 20.37
N GLY A 162 -8.48 -13.03 20.85
CA GLY A 162 -7.69 -14.26 20.75
C GLY A 162 -7.35 -14.69 19.32
N THR A 163 -7.39 -13.76 18.35
CA THR A 163 -7.12 -14.09 16.96
C THR A 163 -5.63 -14.30 16.73
N LEU A 164 -5.29 -15.43 16.11
CA LEU A 164 -3.95 -15.72 15.58
C LEU A 164 -4.09 -15.95 14.07
N GLY A 165 -3.29 -15.26 13.29
CA GLY A 165 -3.30 -15.39 11.85
C GLY A 165 -1.89 -15.22 11.27
N GLY A 166 -1.75 -15.59 10.01
CA GLY A 166 -0.47 -15.40 9.32
C GLY A 166 -0.60 -15.59 7.83
N SER A 167 0.43 -15.15 7.13
CA SER A 167 0.55 -15.31 5.68
C SER A 167 1.98 -15.71 5.35
N LEU A 168 2.13 -16.65 4.43
CA LEU A 168 3.42 -17.04 3.86
C LEU A 168 3.32 -16.94 2.34
N MET A 169 4.18 -16.14 1.74
CA MET A 169 4.29 -16.01 0.30
C MET A 169 5.69 -16.46 -0.13
N LEU A 170 5.76 -17.26 -1.16
CA LEU A 170 7.01 -17.67 -1.81
C LEU A 170 6.87 -17.48 -3.31
N GLY A 171 7.91 -16.99 -3.95
CA GLY A 171 7.91 -16.78 -5.38
C GLY A 171 9.28 -16.84 -5.99
N VAL A 172 9.33 -17.09 -7.28
CA VAL A 172 10.54 -17.10 -8.08
C VAL A 172 10.34 -16.26 -9.34
N LYS A 173 11.34 -15.47 -9.65
CA LYS A 173 11.43 -14.74 -10.94
C LYS A 173 12.68 -15.19 -11.67
N LYS A 174 12.52 -15.57 -12.94
CA LYS A 174 13.61 -15.94 -13.84
C LYS A 174 13.32 -15.40 -15.24
N ASP A 175 14.13 -14.47 -15.68
CA ASP A 175 13.99 -13.79 -16.98
C ASP A 175 12.59 -13.19 -17.21
N ALA A 176 11.85 -13.69 -18.20
CA ALA A 176 10.48 -13.27 -18.51
C ALA A 176 9.41 -13.99 -17.68
N TRP A 177 9.79 -15.02 -16.91
CA TRP A 177 8.85 -15.83 -16.14
C TRP A 177 8.87 -15.46 -14.67
N TYR A 178 7.70 -15.42 -14.07
CA TYR A 178 7.56 -15.37 -12.62
C TYR A 178 6.38 -16.22 -12.17
N THR A 179 6.52 -16.77 -11.00
CA THR A 179 5.42 -17.45 -10.30
C THR A 179 5.55 -17.20 -8.81
N TRP A 180 4.42 -17.17 -8.13
CA TRP A 180 4.36 -17.05 -6.70
C TRP A 180 3.10 -17.73 -6.16
N ALA A 181 3.15 -18.16 -4.90
CA ALA A 181 2.03 -18.72 -4.16
C ALA A 181 1.97 -18.09 -2.77
N ARG A 182 0.77 -17.95 -2.27
CA ARG A 182 0.49 -17.48 -0.90
C ARG A 182 -0.49 -18.43 -0.24
#